data_9aae4ea0983b6d7652e23dcd1cbfe37f
#
_entry.id   9aae4ea0983b6d7652e23dcd1cbfe37f
#
_cell.length_a   1.000
_cell.length_b   1.000
_cell.length_c   1.000
_cell.angle_alpha   90.00
_cell.angle_beta   90.00
_cell.angle_gamma   90.00
#
_symmetry.space_group_name_H-M   'P 1'
#
loop_
_entity.id
_entity.type
_entity.pdbx_description
1 polymer ?
#
loop_
_entity_poly.entity_id
_entity_poly.type
_entity_poly.pdbx_seq_one_letter_code
_entity_poly.pdbx_strand_id
1 'polypeptide(L)'
;MTENIELRKIKETELEQALHIYNSNKDFLIHHIGKECVDEEFLINEIDEMLAHGFTSNIVSIEDEPVGIIDYLLNDEGYVYLSLLMLSRENQKKGLGKKVYSSFENMVRNYGANTIRIDVVDDYENNVIPFWKKMGFEIKRHDELTWGDKKSKVSVMKKVLQAR
;
A
#
# COMPACT_ATOMS: atom_id res chain seq x y z
N MET A 1 -1.47 12.15 -22.97
CA MET A 1 -2.62 11.34 -22.55
C MET A 1 -2.48 10.88 -21.11
N THR A 2 -3.54 10.99 -20.34
CA THR A 2 -3.57 10.47 -18.99
C THR A 2 -3.82 8.97 -19.04
N GLU A 3 -3.03 8.22 -18.29
CA GLU A 3 -3.24 6.78 -18.14
C GLU A 3 -4.49 6.53 -17.31
N ASN A 4 -5.26 5.52 -17.67
CA ASN A 4 -6.46 5.12 -16.94
C ASN A 4 -6.06 4.25 -15.74
N ILE A 5 -6.00 4.86 -14.56
CA ILE A 5 -5.66 4.17 -13.32
C ILE A 5 -6.93 3.88 -12.54
N GLU A 6 -7.18 2.62 -12.26
CA GLU A 6 -8.31 2.17 -11.45
C GLU A 6 -7.86 1.50 -10.18
N LEU A 7 -8.57 1.81 -9.08
CA LEU A 7 -8.42 1.13 -7.79
C LEU A 7 -9.76 0.50 -7.45
N ARG A 8 -9.80 -0.83 -7.34
CA ARG A 8 -11.05 -1.54 -7.02
C ARG A 8 -10.77 -2.74 -6.13
N LYS A 9 -11.76 -3.13 -5.35
CA LYS A 9 -11.62 -4.28 -4.44
C LYS A 9 -11.18 -5.53 -5.20
N ILE A 10 -10.27 -6.29 -4.61
CA ILE A 10 -9.80 -7.55 -5.18
C ILE A 10 -10.96 -8.54 -5.22
N LYS A 11 -11.24 -9.10 -6.39
CA LYS A 11 -12.22 -10.15 -6.57
C LYS A 11 -11.57 -11.51 -6.39
N GLU A 12 -12.36 -12.50 -6.01
CA GLU A 12 -11.89 -13.88 -5.90
C GLU A 12 -11.22 -14.38 -7.18
N THR A 13 -11.74 -13.97 -8.34
CA THR A 13 -11.18 -14.31 -9.65
C THR A 13 -9.83 -13.64 -9.93
N GLU A 14 -9.38 -12.72 -9.09
CA GLU A 14 -8.14 -11.95 -9.24
C GLU A 14 -7.06 -12.36 -8.24
N LEU A 15 -7.31 -13.38 -7.41
CA LEU A 15 -6.33 -13.82 -6.41
C LEU A 15 -5.00 -14.22 -7.04
N GLU A 16 -5.03 -14.84 -8.21
CA GLU A 16 -3.81 -15.26 -8.91
C GLU A 16 -2.97 -14.04 -9.30
N GLN A 17 -3.58 -12.99 -9.86
CA GLN A 17 -2.88 -11.76 -10.21
C GLN A 17 -2.33 -11.05 -8.97
N ALA A 18 -3.13 -10.98 -7.90
CA ALA A 18 -2.69 -10.38 -6.64
C ALA A 18 -1.52 -11.15 -6.05
N LEU A 19 -1.57 -12.47 -6.07
CA LEU A 19 -0.50 -13.33 -5.60
C LEU A 19 0.79 -13.12 -6.40
N HIS A 20 0.67 -12.99 -7.73
CA HIS A 20 1.81 -12.68 -8.59
C HIS A 20 2.46 -11.35 -8.19
N ILE A 21 1.66 -10.32 -7.92
CA ILE A 21 2.16 -9.01 -7.50
C ILE A 21 2.94 -9.13 -6.19
N TYR A 22 2.37 -9.80 -5.17
CA TYR A 22 3.06 -10.06 -3.91
C TYR A 22 4.39 -10.78 -4.14
N ASN A 23 4.37 -11.88 -4.85
CA ASN A 23 5.56 -12.74 -5.00
C ASN A 23 6.62 -12.17 -5.95
N SER A 24 6.27 -11.17 -6.77
CA SER A 24 7.25 -10.43 -7.55
C SER A 24 8.12 -9.51 -6.68
N ASN A 25 7.69 -9.24 -5.44
CA ASN A 25 8.35 -8.34 -4.50
C ASN A 25 9.09 -9.11 -3.39
N LYS A 26 10.04 -9.93 -3.78
CA LYS A 26 10.80 -10.79 -2.88
C LYS A 26 11.45 -10.03 -1.73
N ASP A 27 12.14 -8.93 -2.03
CA ASP A 27 12.82 -8.13 -1.02
C ASP A 27 11.83 -7.50 -0.04
N PHE A 28 10.71 -6.99 -0.57
CA PHE A 28 9.64 -6.45 0.27
C PHE A 28 9.14 -7.53 1.25
N LEU A 29 8.84 -8.73 0.75
CA LEU A 29 8.33 -9.82 1.57
C LEU A 29 9.32 -10.23 2.65
N ILE A 30 10.60 -10.32 2.33
CA ILE A 30 11.64 -10.65 3.30
C ILE A 30 11.68 -9.61 4.42
N HIS A 31 11.68 -8.33 4.08
CA HIS A 31 11.80 -7.25 5.07
C HIS A 31 10.53 -7.02 5.89
N HIS A 32 9.36 -7.35 5.35
CA HIS A 32 8.09 -7.10 6.02
C HIS A 32 7.51 -8.33 6.70
N ILE A 33 7.63 -9.49 6.07
CA ILE A 33 7.00 -10.74 6.54
C ILE A 33 8.04 -11.78 6.97
N GLY A 34 9.28 -11.65 6.49
CA GLY A 34 10.35 -12.60 6.78
C GLY A 34 10.36 -13.84 5.88
N LYS A 35 9.62 -13.79 4.76
CA LYS A 35 9.53 -14.90 3.80
C LYS A 35 9.78 -14.39 2.39
N GLU A 36 10.31 -15.24 1.51
CA GLU A 36 10.57 -14.87 0.11
C GLU A 36 9.33 -14.90 -0.77
N CYS A 37 8.33 -15.68 -0.38
CA CYS A 37 7.09 -15.79 -1.12
C CYS A 37 5.94 -16.12 -0.17
N VAL A 38 4.72 -15.90 -0.64
CA VAL A 38 3.48 -16.23 0.07
C VAL A 38 2.60 -17.07 -0.83
N ASP A 39 1.67 -17.82 -0.23
CA ASP A 39 0.73 -18.64 -0.97
C ASP A 39 -0.68 -18.03 -0.97
N GLU A 40 -1.58 -18.68 -1.66
CA GLU A 40 -2.97 -18.23 -1.77
C GLU A 40 -3.67 -18.17 -0.40
N GLU A 41 -3.40 -19.15 0.45
CA GLU A 41 -3.97 -19.18 1.81
C GLU A 41 -3.53 -17.96 2.62
N PHE A 42 -2.24 -17.60 2.55
CA PHE A 42 -1.73 -16.40 3.20
C PHE A 42 -2.48 -15.15 2.70
N LEU A 43 -2.63 -15.01 1.39
CA LEU A 43 -3.27 -13.85 0.79
C LEU A 43 -4.75 -13.76 1.19
N ILE A 44 -5.48 -14.86 1.16
CA ILE A 44 -6.88 -14.90 1.58
C ILE A 44 -7.01 -14.48 3.05
N ASN A 45 -6.15 -15.00 3.91
CA ASN A 45 -6.16 -14.66 5.33
C ASN A 45 -5.83 -13.18 5.56
N GLU A 46 -4.89 -12.61 4.80
CA GLU A 46 -4.56 -11.18 4.88
C GLU A 46 -5.75 -10.31 4.46
N ILE A 47 -6.41 -10.64 3.37
CA ILE A 47 -7.58 -9.90 2.90
C ILE A 47 -8.72 -9.97 3.92
N ASP A 48 -8.99 -11.15 4.47
CA ASP A 48 -10.03 -11.35 5.47
C ASP A 48 -9.73 -10.58 6.77
N GLU A 49 -8.48 -10.60 7.21
CA GLU A 49 -8.03 -9.88 8.40
C GLU A 49 -8.15 -8.36 8.20
N MET A 50 -7.72 -7.85 7.07
CA MET A 50 -7.86 -6.45 6.71
C MET A 50 -9.33 -6.02 6.72
N LEU A 51 -10.18 -6.81 6.09
CA LEU A 51 -11.63 -6.53 6.04
C LEU A 51 -12.23 -6.52 7.45
N ALA A 52 -11.84 -7.47 8.31
CA ALA A 52 -12.32 -7.54 9.69
C ALA A 52 -11.96 -6.29 10.51
N HIS A 53 -10.87 -5.62 10.17
CA HIS A 53 -10.42 -4.39 10.83
C HIS A 53 -10.87 -3.11 10.11
N GLY A 54 -11.77 -3.23 9.13
CA GLY A 54 -12.32 -2.08 8.42
C GLY A 54 -11.50 -1.60 7.23
N PHE A 55 -10.42 -2.30 6.88
CA PHE A 55 -9.61 -1.99 5.71
C PHE A 55 -10.21 -2.60 4.45
N THR A 56 -9.85 -2.06 3.30
CA THR A 56 -10.14 -2.69 2.02
C THR A 56 -8.84 -3.01 1.30
N SER A 57 -8.80 -4.17 0.66
CA SER A 57 -7.70 -4.56 -0.22
C SER A 57 -8.13 -4.34 -1.66
N ASN A 58 -7.33 -3.54 -2.39
CA ASN A 58 -7.66 -3.14 -3.75
C ASN A 58 -6.55 -3.55 -4.71
N ILE A 59 -6.97 -3.96 -5.90
CA ILE A 59 -6.05 -4.14 -7.00
C ILE A 59 -5.97 -2.82 -7.77
N VAL A 60 -4.76 -2.44 -8.16
CA VAL A 60 -4.52 -1.26 -8.97
C VAL A 60 -4.29 -1.74 -10.40
N SER A 61 -5.05 -1.18 -11.34
CA SER A 61 -4.89 -1.48 -12.76
C SER A 61 -4.54 -0.20 -13.53
N ILE A 62 -3.70 -0.33 -14.55
CA ILE A 62 -3.42 0.73 -15.50
C ILE A 62 -3.79 0.16 -16.88
N GLU A 63 -4.72 0.84 -17.58
CA GLU A 63 -5.24 0.38 -18.88
C GLU A 63 -5.70 -1.09 -18.80
N ASP A 64 -6.45 -1.41 -17.73
CA ASP A 64 -7.01 -2.74 -17.43
C ASP A 64 -5.98 -3.82 -17.07
N GLU A 65 -4.69 -3.47 -16.99
CA GLU A 65 -3.65 -4.41 -16.56
C GLU A 65 -3.35 -4.27 -15.07
N PRO A 66 -3.44 -5.36 -14.28
CA PRO A 66 -3.10 -5.31 -12.85
C PRO A 66 -1.62 -4.97 -12.65
N VAL A 67 -1.35 -3.93 -11.86
CA VAL A 67 0.03 -3.46 -11.62
C VAL A 67 0.39 -3.35 -10.15
N GLY A 68 -0.57 -3.41 -9.26
CA GLY A 68 -0.27 -3.23 -7.83
C GLY A 68 -1.43 -3.54 -6.89
N ILE A 69 -1.14 -3.37 -5.61
CA ILE A 69 -2.08 -3.59 -4.51
C ILE A 69 -2.07 -2.35 -3.63
N ILE A 70 -3.25 -1.91 -3.20
CA ILE A 70 -3.40 -0.86 -2.18
C ILE A 70 -4.37 -1.35 -1.11
N ASP A 71 -3.93 -1.32 0.14
CA ASP A 71 -4.77 -1.62 1.29
C ASP A 71 -4.91 -0.35 2.13
N TYR A 72 -6.13 0.05 2.43
CA TYR A 72 -6.35 1.27 3.20
C TYR A 72 -7.66 1.22 4.00
N LEU A 73 -7.72 2.11 4.99
CA LEU A 73 -8.93 2.39 5.77
C LEU A 73 -9.16 3.89 5.74
N LEU A 74 -10.39 4.31 5.52
CA LEU A 74 -10.83 5.70 5.65
C LEU A 74 -11.94 5.74 6.69
N ASN A 75 -11.74 6.48 7.79
CA ASN A 75 -12.76 6.61 8.83
C ASN A 75 -13.68 7.83 8.58
N ASP A 76 -14.72 7.96 9.39
CA ASP A 76 -15.72 9.01 9.24
C ASP A 76 -15.18 10.42 9.53
N GLU A 77 -14.03 10.52 10.19
CA GLU A 77 -13.38 11.80 10.50
C GLU A 77 -12.41 12.27 9.43
N GLY A 78 -12.30 11.53 8.33
CA GLY A 78 -11.40 11.87 7.23
C GLY A 78 -9.96 11.40 7.43
N TYR A 79 -9.72 10.51 8.36
CA TYR A 79 -8.41 9.94 8.63
C TYR A 79 -8.22 8.67 7.80
N VAL A 80 -7.12 8.62 7.05
CA VAL A 80 -6.78 7.47 6.20
C VAL A 80 -5.57 6.77 6.78
N TYR A 81 -5.67 5.45 6.93
CA TYR A 81 -4.51 4.61 7.18
C TYR A 81 -4.21 3.84 5.89
N LEU A 82 -3.13 4.22 5.21
CA LEU A 82 -2.64 3.53 4.02
C LEU A 82 -1.67 2.44 4.49
N SER A 83 -2.16 1.22 4.56
CA SER A 83 -1.42 0.11 5.16
C SER A 83 -0.46 -0.55 4.16
N LEU A 84 -0.78 -0.50 2.88
CA LEU A 84 0.05 -1.11 1.83
C LEU A 84 -0.12 -0.37 0.51
N LEU A 85 0.99 -0.05 -0.13
CA LEU A 85 1.05 0.34 -1.54
C LEU A 85 2.20 -0.45 -2.15
N MET A 86 1.88 -1.39 -3.03
CA MET A 86 2.86 -2.27 -3.64
C MET A 86 2.61 -2.36 -5.13
N LEU A 87 3.64 -2.08 -5.93
CA LEU A 87 3.61 -2.33 -7.37
C LEU A 87 4.30 -3.65 -7.65
N SER A 88 3.86 -4.36 -8.68
CA SER A 88 4.60 -5.52 -9.18
C SER A 88 6.01 -5.07 -9.60
N ARG A 89 6.99 -5.94 -9.44
CA ARG A 89 8.39 -5.60 -9.69
C ARG A 89 8.62 -5.09 -11.10
N GLU A 90 7.98 -5.70 -12.09
CA GLU A 90 8.10 -5.28 -13.50
C GLU A 90 7.57 -3.87 -13.76
N ASN A 91 6.75 -3.34 -12.85
CA ASN A 91 6.16 -2.00 -12.98
C ASN A 91 6.84 -0.96 -12.09
N GLN A 92 7.89 -1.32 -11.37
CA GLN A 92 8.64 -0.40 -10.52
C GLN A 92 9.66 0.39 -11.35
N LYS A 93 10.14 1.52 -10.77
CA LYS A 93 11.16 2.39 -11.37
C LYS A 93 10.78 3.02 -12.70
N LYS A 94 9.49 3.16 -12.96
CA LYS A 94 8.94 3.80 -14.16
C LYS A 94 8.14 5.07 -13.83
N GLY A 95 8.21 5.56 -12.60
CA GLY A 95 7.41 6.69 -12.13
C GLY A 95 5.95 6.36 -11.85
N LEU A 96 5.57 5.08 -11.93
CA LEU A 96 4.19 4.65 -11.71
C LEU A 96 3.75 4.76 -10.25
N GLY A 97 4.67 4.56 -9.31
CA GLY A 97 4.36 4.70 -7.88
C GLY A 97 3.79 6.07 -7.53
N LYS A 98 4.40 7.13 -8.07
CA LYS A 98 3.93 8.50 -7.91
C LYS A 98 2.54 8.69 -8.52
N LYS A 99 2.32 8.17 -9.73
CA LYS A 99 1.03 8.29 -10.43
C LYS A 99 -0.07 7.54 -9.68
N VAL A 100 0.22 6.32 -9.24
CA VAL A 100 -0.72 5.49 -8.47
C VAL A 100 -1.05 6.17 -7.14
N TYR A 101 -0.03 6.63 -6.41
CA TYR A 101 -0.27 7.34 -5.15
C TYR A 101 -1.12 8.61 -5.38
N SER A 102 -0.82 9.39 -6.43
CA SER A 102 -1.59 10.60 -6.73
C SER A 102 -3.06 10.30 -7.04
N SER A 103 -3.32 9.22 -7.78
CA SER A 103 -4.70 8.75 -8.01
C SER A 103 -5.39 8.36 -6.71
N PHE A 104 -4.68 7.67 -5.84
CA PHE A 104 -5.19 7.30 -4.52
C PHE A 104 -5.51 8.53 -3.68
N GLU A 105 -4.59 9.48 -3.59
CA GLU A 105 -4.81 10.72 -2.84
C GLU A 105 -6.03 11.49 -3.35
N ASN A 106 -6.18 11.62 -4.68
CA ASN A 106 -7.34 12.27 -5.27
C ASN A 106 -8.64 11.54 -4.90
N MET A 107 -8.63 10.23 -4.95
CA MET A 107 -9.80 9.41 -4.60
C MET A 107 -10.21 9.64 -3.14
N VAL A 108 -9.29 9.54 -2.20
CA VAL A 108 -9.63 9.69 -0.78
C VAL A 108 -9.99 11.14 -0.43
N ARG A 109 -9.41 12.13 -1.12
CA ARG A 109 -9.85 13.54 -0.98
C ARG A 109 -11.32 13.71 -1.37
N ASN A 110 -11.74 13.07 -2.45
CA ASN A 110 -13.12 13.11 -2.91
C ASN A 110 -14.09 12.46 -1.92
N TYR A 111 -13.59 11.55 -1.09
CA TYR A 111 -14.37 10.92 -0.01
C TYR A 111 -14.24 11.64 1.34
N GLY A 112 -13.61 12.82 1.36
CA GLY A 112 -13.51 13.64 2.58
C GLY A 112 -12.26 13.44 3.41
N ALA A 113 -11.22 12.80 2.87
CA ALA A 113 -9.97 12.62 3.61
C ALA A 113 -9.26 13.94 3.87
N ASN A 114 -8.70 14.08 5.07
CA ASN A 114 -7.91 15.24 5.47
C ASN A 114 -6.49 14.88 5.94
N THR A 115 -6.25 13.63 6.30
CA THR A 115 -4.94 13.17 6.78
C THR A 115 -4.71 11.73 6.32
N ILE A 116 -3.50 11.44 5.84
CA ILE A 116 -3.08 10.08 5.48
C ILE A 116 -1.91 9.70 6.36
N ARG A 117 -1.99 8.51 6.98
CA ARG A 117 -0.92 7.88 7.74
C ARG A 117 -0.39 6.67 6.99
N ILE A 118 0.93 6.51 7.03
CA ILE A 118 1.62 5.29 6.61
C ILE A 118 2.61 4.88 7.68
N ASP A 119 2.85 3.58 7.80
CA ASP A 119 3.88 3.03 8.70
C ASP A 119 4.91 2.33 7.79
N VAL A 120 6.12 2.87 7.73
CA VAL A 120 7.15 2.42 6.79
C VAL A 120 8.23 1.66 7.55
N VAL A 121 8.44 0.40 7.17
CA VAL A 121 9.55 -0.40 7.73
C VAL A 121 10.86 0.29 7.35
N ASP A 122 11.68 0.65 8.36
CA ASP A 122 12.88 1.44 8.16
C ASP A 122 14.16 0.78 8.68
N ASP A 123 14.09 -0.49 9.07
CA ASP A 123 15.23 -1.23 9.65
C ASP A 123 16.07 -1.95 8.58
N TYR A 124 16.05 -1.48 7.34
CA TYR A 124 16.89 -2.00 6.27
C TYR A 124 17.33 -0.87 5.33
N GLU A 125 18.44 -1.10 4.62
CA GLU A 125 18.94 -0.15 3.62
C GLU A 125 18.01 -0.10 2.41
N ASN A 126 17.99 1.04 1.71
CA ASN A 126 17.17 1.27 0.51
C ASN A 126 15.66 1.14 0.77
N ASN A 127 15.22 1.47 2.00
CA ASN A 127 13.79 1.53 2.30
C ASN A 127 13.12 2.68 1.54
N VAL A 128 11.79 2.74 1.63
CA VAL A 128 11.00 3.68 0.82
C VAL A 128 10.70 5.01 1.50
N ILE A 129 11.37 5.33 2.62
CA ILE A 129 11.21 6.63 3.30
C ILE A 129 11.42 7.81 2.32
N PRO A 130 12.48 7.83 1.48
CA PRO A 130 12.67 8.95 0.54
C PRO A 130 11.50 9.14 -0.44
N PHE A 131 10.89 8.05 -0.90
CA PHE A 131 9.70 8.13 -1.77
C PHE A 131 8.56 8.85 -1.06
N TRP A 132 8.26 8.45 0.18
CA TRP A 132 7.15 9.03 0.93
C TRP A 132 7.40 10.49 1.30
N LYS A 133 8.65 10.86 1.60
CA LYS A 133 9.02 12.27 1.82
C LYS A 133 8.74 13.10 0.57
N LYS A 134 9.07 12.58 -0.61
CA LYS A 134 8.75 13.26 -1.88
C LYS A 134 7.25 13.42 -2.11
N MET A 135 6.44 12.48 -1.60
CA MET A 135 4.99 12.58 -1.69
C MET A 135 4.40 13.54 -0.68
N GLY A 136 5.22 14.15 0.19
CA GLY A 136 4.78 15.15 1.15
C GLY A 136 4.54 14.61 2.55
N PHE A 137 4.98 13.41 2.85
CA PHE A 137 4.86 12.81 4.18
C PHE A 137 6.00 13.21 5.09
N GLU A 138 5.70 13.36 6.37
CA GLU A 138 6.68 13.67 7.42
C GLU A 138 6.69 12.58 8.48
N ILE A 139 7.89 12.25 8.99
CA ILE A 139 8.03 11.30 10.10
C ILE A 139 7.50 11.96 11.37
N LYS A 140 6.54 11.31 12.05
CA LYS A 140 5.94 11.80 13.30
C LYS A 140 6.47 11.06 14.52
N ARG A 141 6.76 9.76 14.40
CA ARG A 141 7.34 8.97 15.48
C ARG A 141 7.92 7.67 14.93
N HIS A 142 8.63 6.95 15.78
CA HIS A 142 9.13 5.61 15.50
C HIS A 142 8.37 4.61 16.38
N ASP A 143 8.12 3.43 15.84
CA ASP A 143 7.34 2.39 16.51
C ASP A 143 7.79 1.02 16.02
N GLU A 144 7.12 -0.03 16.46
CA GLU A 144 7.34 -1.40 16.01
C GLU A 144 6.05 -1.96 15.43
N LEU A 145 6.18 -2.79 14.39
CA LEU A 145 5.06 -3.44 13.71
C LEU A 145 5.34 -4.93 13.63
N THR A 146 4.31 -5.73 13.91
CA THR A 146 4.37 -7.17 13.70
C THR A 146 3.46 -7.54 12.53
N TRP A 147 4.03 -8.19 11.53
CA TRP A 147 3.29 -8.71 10.39
C TRP A 147 3.70 -10.17 10.18
N GLY A 148 2.72 -11.07 10.28
CA GLY A 148 3.02 -12.49 10.39
C GLY A 148 3.84 -12.75 11.66
N ASP A 149 4.98 -13.40 11.51
CA ASP A 149 5.89 -13.71 12.63
C ASP A 149 7.04 -12.70 12.74
N LYS A 150 7.08 -11.69 11.86
CA LYS A 150 8.18 -10.74 11.82
C LYS A 150 7.83 -9.44 12.54
N LYS A 151 8.74 -9.05 13.46
CA LYS A 151 8.70 -7.77 14.15
C LYS A 151 9.70 -6.82 13.47
N SER A 152 9.22 -5.65 13.09
CA SER A 152 10.03 -4.66 12.37
C SER A 152 9.93 -3.29 13.03
N LYS A 153 10.99 -2.50 12.89
CA LYS A 153 10.97 -1.10 13.27
C LYS A 153 10.35 -0.30 12.13
N VAL A 154 9.49 0.66 12.49
CA VAL A 154 8.79 1.47 11.50
C VAL A 154 8.91 2.94 11.84
N SER A 155 8.87 3.78 10.80
CA SER A 155 8.63 5.21 10.91
C SER A 155 7.15 5.46 10.61
N VAL A 156 6.43 6.04 11.57
CA VAL A 156 5.04 6.45 11.36
C VAL A 156 5.09 7.82 10.69
N MET A 157 4.55 7.90 9.48
CA MET A 157 4.57 9.11 8.67
C MET A 157 3.15 9.58 8.41
N LYS A 158 2.97 10.90 8.31
CA LYS A 158 1.67 11.50 8.02
C LYS A 158 1.79 12.61 6.99
N LYS A 159 0.73 12.76 6.22
CA LYS A 159 0.53 13.89 5.32
C LYS A 159 -0.84 14.53 5.63
N VAL A 160 -0.83 15.82 5.95
CA VAL A 160 -2.06 16.60 6.08
C VAL A 160 -2.43 17.11 4.69
N LEU A 161 -3.66 16.80 4.27
CA LEU A 161 -4.14 17.21 2.94
C LEU A 161 -4.68 18.63 3.01
N GLN A 162 -4.15 19.49 2.14
CA GLN A 162 -4.63 20.87 2.07
C GLN A 162 -6.04 20.91 1.48
N ALA A 163 -6.86 21.81 2.00
CA ALA A 163 -8.18 22.07 1.41
C ALA A 163 -8.00 22.59 -0.03
N ARG A 164 -8.82 22.12 -0.93
CA ARG A 164 -8.83 22.57 -2.32
C ARG A 164 -9.69 23.82 -2.47
#